data_9656f7717cf0d6405cbe95f6ed4ddc41
#
_entry.id   9656f7717cf0d6405cbe95f6ed4ddc41
#
_cell.length_a   1.000
_cell.length_b   1.000
_cell.length_c   1.000
_cell.angle_alpha   90.00
_cell.angle_beta   90.00
_cell.angle_gamma   90.00
#
_symmetry.space_group_name_H-M   'P 1'
#
loop_
_entity.id
_entity.type
_entity.pdbx_description
1 polymer ?
#
loop_
_entity_poly.entity_id
_entity_poly.type
_entity_poly.pdbx_seq_one_letter_code
_entity_poly.pdbx_strand_id
1 'polypeptide(L)'
;MKSLVTGGAGFIGSNLVEKLVKLGHKVIVLDNFSTGRLSNLNSIKDKIEFKKIDISKKNKLFDKYFKDVDWVFHLAGLADIIPSIENPKKYFDSNVIGTFNILESCKKANIKKLIYAASASCYGIPEKYPTSENSRISPQYPYALTKFLGEQLVIHWAKVYNMFNISL
;
A
#
# COMPACT_ATOMS: atom_id res chain seq x y z
N MET A 1 -20.06 2.69 2.35
CA MET A 1 -18.94 1.73 2.44
C MET A 1 -17.86 2.30 3.36
N LYS A 2 -17.07 1.45 4.00
CA LYS A 2 -15.94 1.87 4.83
C LYS A 2 -14.64 1.45 4.14
N SER A 3 -13.76 2.39 3.90
CA SER A 3 -12.49 2.17 3.20
C SER A 3 -11.31 2.55 4.09
N LEU A 4 -10.23 1.76 4.00
CA LEU A 4 -8.96 2.05 4.66
C LEU A 4 -7.90 2.33 3.58
N VAL A 5 -7.18 3.43 3.72
CA VAL A 5 -6.10 3.84 2.83
C VAL A 5 -4.80 3.93 3.61
N THR A 6 -3.85 3.06 3.30
CA THR A 6 -2.48 3.19 3.83
C THR A 6 -1.67 4.10 2.92
N GLY A 7 -0.78 4.93 3.47
CA GLY A 7 -0.07 5.95 2.68
C GLY A 7 -0.98 7.10 2.21
N GLY A 8 -2.11 7.31 2.91
CA GLY A 8 -3.13 8.27 2.51
C GLY A 8 -2.72 9.75 2.64
N ALA A 9 -1.60 10.06 3.31
CA ALA A 9 -1.04 11.42 3.35
C ALA A 9 -0.01 11.69 2.24
N GLY A 10 0.31 10.68 1.42
CA GLY A 10 1.14 10.82 0.22
C GLY A 10 0.39 11.49 -0.93
N PHE A 11 1.09 11.74 -2.05
CA PHE A 11 0.50 12.39 -3.23
C PHE A 11 -0.68 11.61 -3.82
N ILE A 12 -0.47 10.35 -4.18
CA ILE A 12 -1.54 9.50 -4.75
C ILE A 12 -2.62 9.25 -3.69
N GLY A 13 -2.20 8.91 -2.46
CA GLY A 13 -3.11 8.56 -1.38
C GLY A 13 -4.08 9.67 -1.01
N SER A 14 -3.63 10.91 -0.90
CA SER A 14 -4.49 12.04 -0.53
C SER A 14 -5.56 12.33 -1.58
N ASN A 15 -5.21 12.26 -2.88
CA ASN A 15 -6.16 12.40 -3.97
C ASN A 15 -7.21 11.27 -3.97
N LEU A 16 -6.78 10.04 -3.69
CA LEU A 16 -7.70 8.91 -3.56
C LEU A 16 -8.64 9.08 -2.36
N VAL A 17 -8.10 9.47 -1.19
CA VAL A 17 -8.89 9.72 0.03
C VAL A 17 -9.96 10.80 -0.24
N GLU A 18 -9.59 11.90 -0.87
CA GLU A 18 -10.54 12.97 -1.24
C GLU A 18 -11.66 12.43 -2.16
N LYS A 19 -11.30 11.62 -3.16
CA LYS A 19 -12.27 11.00 -4.06
C LYS A 19 -13.21 10.05 -3.33
N LEU A 20 -12.70 9.20 -2.44
CA LEU A 20 -13.50 8.28 -1.64
C LEU A 20 -14.48 9.02 -0.72
N VAL A 21 -14.04 10.10 -0.07
CA VAL A 21 -14.91 10.96 0.75
C VAL A 21 -16.02 11.58 -0.10
N LYS A 22 -15.71 12.10 -1.31
CA LYS A 22 -16.69 12.64 -2.26
C LYS A 22 -17.71 11.57 -2.71
N LEU A 23 -17.31 10.32 -2.77
CA LEU A 23 -18.19 9.17 -3.08
C LEU A 23 -18.98 8.66 -1.86
N GLY A 24 -18.91 9.33 -0.72
CA GLY A 24 -19.67 8.98 0.48
C GLY A 24 -19.09 7.83 1.30
N HIS A 25 -17.82 7.45 1.08
CA HIS A 25 -17.17 6.45 1.93
C HIS A 25 -16.79 7.03 3.29
N LYS A 26 -16.91 6.21 4.36
CA LYS A 26 -16.21 6.44 5.62
C LYS A 26 -14.77 6.02 5.44
N VAL A 27 -13.81 6.96 5.55
CA VAL A 27 -12.41 6.69 5.22
C VAL A 27 -11.54 6.71 6.47
N ILE A 28 -10.77 5.62 6.67
CA ILE A 28 -9.67 5.55 7.63
C ILE A 28 -8.36 5.73 6.84
N VAL A 29 -7.49 6.59 7.33
CA VAL A 29 -6.15 6.82 6.76
C VAL A 29 -5.08 6.36 7.75
N LEU A 30 -4.19 5.47 7.31
CA LEU A 30 -2.99 5.06 8.05
C LEU A 30 -1.76 5.62 7.32
N ASP A 31 -0.96 6.44 8.00
CA ASP A 31 0.28 7.01 7.45
C ASP A 31 1.27 7.28 8.59
N ASN A 32 2.56 7.13 8.37
CA ASN A 32 3.60 7.44 9.37
C ASN A 32 4.30 8.77 9.11
N PHE A 33 3.94 9.47 8.01
CA PHE A 33 4.56 10.71 7.53
C PHE A 33 6.05 10.61 7.15
N SER A 34 6.52 9.41 6.79
CA SER A 34 7.90 9.27 6.32
C SER A 34 8.15 10.03 5.01
N THR A 35 7.14 10.12 4.14
CA THR A 35 7.13 10.88 2.89
C THR A 35 5.85 11.69 2.69
N GLY A 36 4.75 11.26 3.30
CA GLY A 36 3.47 11.96 3.29
C GLY A 36 3.48 13.22 4.15
N ARG A 37 2.52 14.12 3.92
CA ARG A 37 2.36 15.37 4.66
C ARG A 37 0.91 15.53 5.11
N LEU A 38 0.70 15.93 6.36
CA LEU A 38 -0.65 16.17 6.90
C LEU A 38 -1.38 17.25 6.11
N SER A 39 -0.65 18.25 5.59
CA SER A 39 -1.20 19.31 4.75
C SER A 39 -1.96 18.82 3.52
N ASN A 40 -1.60 17.65 2.99
CA ASN A 40 -2.29 17.04 1.84
C ASN A 40 -3.73 16.61 2.18
N LEU A 41 -4.07 16.51 3.47
CA LEU A 41 -5.40 16.10 3.95
C LEU A 41 -6.21 17.27 4.54
N ASN A 42 -5.70 18.50 4.53
CA ASN A 42 -6.32 19.64 5.20
C ASN A 42 -7.77 19.90 4.77
N SER A 43 -8.09 19.74 3.46
CA SER A 43 -9.43 19.98 2.92
C SER A 43 -10.49 18.98 3.39
N ILE A 44 -10.06 17.84 3.93
CA ILE A 44 -10.93 16.71 4.26
C ILE A 44 -10.68 16.15 5.67
N LYS A 45 -9.83 16.78 6.48
CA LYS A 45 -9.40 16.28 7.80
C LYS A 45 -10.56 15.92 8.72
N ASP A 46 -11.64 16.72 8.70
CA ASP A 46 -12.81 16.54 9.56
C ASP A 46 -13.77 15.46 9.04
N LYS A 47 -13.51 14.90 7.84
CA LYS A 47 -14.34 13.89 7.18
C LYS A 47 -13.69 12.50 7.18
N ILE A 48 -12.51 12.36 7.76
CA ILE A 48 -11.72 11.13 7.79
C ILE A 48 -11.28 10.76 9.20
N GLU A 49 -11.05 9.48 9.42
CA GLU A 49 -10.37 8.99 10.61
C GLU A 49 -8.88 8.83 10.30
N PHE A 50 -8.02 9.74 10.79
CA PHE A 50 -6.58 9.67 10.59
C PHE A 50 -5.88 8.99 11.77
N LYS A 51 -4.92 8.07 11.48
CA LYS A 51 -4.04 7.44 12.47
C LYS A 51 -2.60 7.47 11.99
N LYS A 52 -1.71 8.00 12.83
CA LYS A 52 -0.26 7.96 12.59
C LYS A 52 0.24 6.55 12.92
N ILE A 53 0.45 5.73 11.89
CA ILE A 53 0.81 4.31 12.01
C ILE A 53 1.95 3.97 11.05
N ASP A 54 2.96 3.30 11.57
CA ASP A 54 3.99 2.63 10.77
C ASP A 54 3.57 1.18 10.53
N ILE A 55 3.24 0.84 9.29
CA ILE A 55 2.75 -0.48 8.91
C ILE A 55 3.79 -1.60 9.08
N SER A 56 5.08 -1.26 9.10
CA SER A 56 6.14 -2.23 9.36
C SER A 56 6.18 -2.69 10.83
N LYS A 57 5.57 -1.91 11.73
CA LYS A 57 5.59 -2.12 13.18
C LYS A 57 4.22 -2.54 13.71
N LYS A 58 3.85 -3.79 13.43
CA LYS A 58 2.56 -4.32 13.90
C LYS A 58 2.54 -4.45 15.43
N ASN A 59 1.53 -3.86 16.05
CA ASN A 59 1.23 -4.01 17.49
C ASN A 59 -0.19 -4.57 17.70
N LYS A 60 -0.57 -4.86 18.94
CA LYS A 60 -1.88 -5.44 19.30
C LYS A 60 -3.09 -4.60 18.85
N LEU A 61 -2.90 -3.29 18.65
CA LEU A 61 -3.98 -2.37 18.27
C LEU A 61 -4.13 -2.23 16.75
N PHE A 62 -3.17 -2.78 15.96
CA PHE A 62 -3.14 -2.62 14.51
C PHE A 62 -4.40 -3.18 13.85
N ASP A 63 -4.76 -4.41 14.20
CA ASP A 63 -5.89 -5.13 13.60
C ASP A 63 -7.25 -4.44 13.82
N LYS A 64 -7.41 -3.64 14.88
CA LYS A 64 -8.67 -2.92 15.19
C LYS A 64 -9.11 -1.95 14.10
N TYR A 65 -8.15 -1.38 13.35
CA TYR A 65 -8.44 -0.41 12.28
C TYR A 65 -9.09 -1.08 11.06
N PHE A 66 -8.98 -2.39 10.94
CA PHE A 66 -9.56 -3.18 9.83
C PHE A 66 -10.99 -3.65 10.14
N LYS A 67 -11.47 -3.47 11.37
CA LYS A 67 -12.82 -3.89 11.77
C LYS A 67 -13.88 -3.14 10.96
N ASP A 68 -14.80 -3.91 10.36
CA ASP A 68 -15.91 -3.42 9.54
C ASP A 68 -15.46 -2.61 8.30
N VAL A 69 -14.22 -2.76 7.86
CA VAL A 69 -13.71 -2.19 6.61
C VAL A 69 -14.12 -3.07 5.45
N ASP A 70 -14.67 -2.46 4.39
CA ASP A 70 -15.03 -3.16 3.16
C ASP A 70 -13.86 -3.27 2.20
N TRP A 71 -13.13 -2.16 1.97
CA TRP A 71 -12.05 -2.06 1.01
C TRP A 71 -10.78 -1.50 1.63
N VAL A 72 -9.64 -2.08 1.25
CA VAL A 72 -8.32 -1.58 1.62
C VAL A 72 -7.56 -1.16 0.37
N PHE A 73 -7.07 0.08 0.36
CA PHE A 73 -6.15 0.61 -0.64
C PHE A 73 -4.77 0.71 -0.01
N HIS A 74 -3.88 -0.16 -0.46
CA HIS A 74 -2.53 -0.23 0.09
C HIS A 74 -1.54 0.52 -0.78
N LEU A 75 -1.31 1.80 -0.42
CA LEU A 75 -0.41 2.73 -1.12
C LEU A 75 0.84 3.07 -0.29
N ALA A 76 0.86 2.69 1.00
CA ALA A 76 2.02 2.90 1.85
C ALA A 76 3.21 2.11 1.32
N GLY A 77 4.32 2.79 1.15
CA GLY A 77 5.59 2.22 0.71
C GLY A 77 6.61 3.32 0.53
N LEU A 78 7.88 2.96 0.60
CA LEU A 78 8.97 3.84 0.24
C LEU A 78 9.24 3.69 -1.25
N ALA A 79 9.31 4.81 -1.96
CA ALA A 79 9.77 4.93 -3.33
C ALA A 79 11.20 5.51 -3.33
N ASP A 80 11.76 5.78 -4.48
CA ASP A 80 13.08 6.31 -4.75
C ASP A 80 14.21 5.26 -4.80
N ILE A 81 15.03 5.41 -5.83
CA ILE A 81 16.08 4.43 -6.17
C ILE A 81 17.27 4.59 -5.22
N ILE A 82 17.88 5.79 -5.19
CA ILE A 82 19.12 6.04 -4.46
C ILE A 82 18.98 5.75 -2.97
N PRO A 83 17.97 6.26 -2.25
CA PRO A 83 17.79 5.94 -0.84
C PRO A 83 17.54 4.44 -0.59
N SER A 84 17.03 3.69 -1.59
CA SER A 84 16.85 2.24 -1.44
C SER A 84 18.17 1.48 -1.46
N ILE A 85 19.16 1.98 -2.19
CA ILE A 85 20.52 1.41 -2.24
C ILE A 85 21.26 1.72 -0.94
N GLU A 86 21.12 2.95 -0.44
CA GLU A 86 21.78 3.40 0.79
C GLU A 86 21.19 2.72 2.04
N ASN A 87 19.88 2.44 2.04
CA ASN A 87 19.19 1.90 3.20
C ASN A 87 18.19 0.78 2.83
N PRO A 88 18.65 -0.34 2.26
CA PRO A 88 17.79 -1.39 1.73
C PRO A 88 16.90 -2.03 2.80
N LYS A 89 17.38 -2.13 4.04
CA LYS A 89 16.58 -2.66 5.16
C LYS A 89 15.32 -1.86 5.39
N LYS A 90 15.39 -0.54 5.36
CA LYS A 90 14.23 0.35 5.55
C LYS A 90 13.17 0.12 4.48
N TYR A 91 13.60 -0.11 3.22
CA TYR A 91 12.70 -0.43 2.11
C TYR A 91 12.07 -1.82 2.28
N PHE A 92 12.85 -2.80 2.69
CA PHE A 92 12.33 -4.14 2.97
C PHE A 92 11.30 -4.11 4.09
N ASP A 93 11.60 -3.46 5.22
CA ASP A 93 10.68 -3.34 6.34
C ASP A 93 9.36 -2.65 5.92
N SER A 94 9.45 -1.55 5.17
CA SER A 94 8.26 -0.80 4.73
C SER A 94 7.45 -1.57 3.67
N ASN A 95 8.10 -1.99 2.58
CA ASN A 95 7.42 -2.47 1.38
C ASN A 95 7.07 -3.96 1.45
N VAL A 96 7.86 -4.78 2.17
CA VAL A 96 7.63 -6.22 2.28
C VAL A 96 6.95 -6.55 3.61
N ILE A 97 7.58 -6.24 4.74
CA ILE A 97 7.02 -6.54 6.06
C ILE A 97 5.73 -5.73 6.29
N GLY A 98 5.71 -4.46 5.88
CA GLY A 98 4.49 -3.64 5.93
C GLY A 98 3.34 -4.26 5.14
N THR A 99 3.59 -4.67 3.90
CA THR A 99 2.59 -5.36 3.05
C THR A 99 2.11 -6.66 3.68
N PHE A 100 3.02 -7.47 4.22
CA PHE A 100 2.67 -8.69 4.95
C PHE A 100 1.72 -8.40 6.13
N ASN A 101 2.03 -7.38 6.93
CA ASN A 101 1.20 -6.99 8.08
C ASN A 101 -0.22 -6.55 7.65
N ILE A 102 -0.32 -5.81 6.54
CA ILE A 102 -1.62 -5.40 5.96
C ILE A 102 -2.41 -6.63 5.50
N LEU A 103 -1.79 -7.56 4.78
CA LEU A 103 -2.42 -8.78 4.29
C LEU A 103 -2.96 -9.64 5.43
N GLU A 104 -2.17 -9.86 6.49
CA GLU A 104 -2.61 -10.60 7.66
C GLU A 104 -3.80 -9.94 8.37
N SER A 105 -3.82 -8.60 8.46
CA SER A 105 -4.95 -7.88 9.04
C SER A 105 -6.19 -7.93 8.14
N CYS A 106 -6.01 -7.84 6.82
CA CYS A 106 -7.10 -8.01 5.84
C CYS A 106 -7.72 -9.40 5.92
N LYS A 107 -6.90 -10.44 5.99
CA LYS A 107 -7.36 -11.83 6.16
C LYS A 107 -8.18 -12.01 7.44
N LYS A 108 -7.67 -11.54 8.58
CA LYS A 108 -8.37 -11.62 9.87
C LYS A 108 -9.71 -10.89 9.88
N ALA A 109 -9.80 -9.76 9.20
CA ALA A 109 -11.00 -8.94 9.14
C ALA A 109 -11.96 -9.33 8.02
N ASN A 110 -11.65 -10.36 7.22
CA ASN A 110 -12.42 -10.78 6.04
C ASN A 110 -12.71 -9.61 5.09
N ILE A 111 -11.67 -8.84 4.75
CA ILE A 111 -11.79 -7.68 3.86
C ILE A 111 -12.30 -8.13 2.48
N LYS A 112 -13.32 -7.44 1.96
CA LYS A 112 -13.96 -7.78 0.67
C LYS A 112 -13.03 -7.55 -0.52
N LYS A 113 -12.18 -6.50 -0.46
CA LYS A 113 -11.29 -6.14 -1.57
C LYS A 113 -10.05 -5.42 -1.07
N LEU A 114 -8.88 -5.87 -1.55
CA LEU A 114 -7.61 -5.17 -1.36
C LEU A 114 -7.07 -4.74 -2.72
N ILE A 115 -6.71 -3.47 -2.83
CA ILE A 115 -6.04 -2.88 -4.00
C ILE A 115 -4.63 -2.48 -3.59
N TYR A 116 -3.63 -3.05 -4.26
CA TYR A 116 -2.22 -2.81 -4.01
C TYR A 116 -1.61 -1.96 -5.12
N ALA A 117 -0.93 -0.89 -4.76
CA ALA A 117 -0.11 -0.13 -5.70
C ALA A 117 1.22 -0.85 -5.91
N ALA A 118 1.37 -1.55 -7.03
CA ALA A 118 2.61 -2.19 -7.44
C ALA A 118 3.62 -1.19 -8.05
N SER A 119 4.46 -1.62 -8.94
CA SER A 119 5.40 -0.73 -9.62
C SER A 119 5.95 -1.34 -10.90
N ALA A 120 5.93 -0.58 -11.97
CA ALA A 120 6.57 -0.95 -13.23
C ALA A 120 8.11 -1.07 -13.12
N SER A 121 8.71 -0.58 -12.04
CA SER A 121 10.15 -0.75 -11.78
C SER A 121 10.60 -2.22 -11.68
N CYS A 122 9.68 -3.14 -11.43
CA CYS A 122 9.95 -4.58 -11.39
C CYS A 122 10.43 -5.14 -12.73
N TYR A 123 10.06 -4.51 -13.87
CA TYR A 123 10.51 -4.93 -15.21
C TYR A 123 11.94 -4.51 -15.52
N GLY A 124 12.55 -3.60 -14.75
CA GLY A 124 13.90 -3.09 -15.00
C GLY A 124 13.97 -2.27 -16.28
N ILE A 125 14.89 -2.61 -17.16
CA ILE A 125 15.03 -2.01 -18.49
C ILE A 125 14.37 -2.95 -19.50
N PRO A 126 13.15 -2.63 -19.99
CA PRO A 126 12.45 -3.53 -20.89
C PRO A 126 13.03 -3.49 -22.30
N GLU A 127 12.96 -4.61 -23.00
CA GLU A 127 13.44 -4.73 -24.38
C GLU A 127 12.53 -4.02 -25.41
N LYS A 128 11.25 -3.83 -25.05
CA LYS A 128 10.21 -3.22 -25.91
C LYS A 128 9.36 -2.22 -25.15
N TYR A 129 8.92 -1.18 -25.87
CA TYR A 129 7.98 -0.16 -25.40
C TYR A 129 6.75 -0.12 -26.33
N PRO A 130 5.52 0.07 -25.79
CA PRO A 130 5.19 0.13 -24.35
C PRO A 130 5.46 -1.22 -23.65
N THR A 131 5.83 -1.17 -22.36
CA THR A 131 6.14 -2.36 -21.56
C THR A 131 4.86 -3.16 -21.30
N SER A 132 4.83 -4.39 -21.74
CA SER A 132 3.73 -5.32 -21.51
C SER A 132 3.80 -5.92 -20.09
N GLU A 133 2.64 -6.25 -19.51
CA GLU A 133 2.55 -6.97 -18.23
C GLU A 133 3.18 -8.37 -18.26
N ASN A 134 3.38 -8.93 -19.47
CA ASN A 134 4.08 -10.21 -19.68
C ASN A 134 5.60 -10.05 -19.85
N SER A 135 6.11 -8.82 -19.72
CA SER A 135 7.55 -8.59 -19.82
C SER A 135 8.30 -9.27 -18.67
N ARG A 136 9.57 -9.62 -18.96
CA ARG A 136 10.45 -10.27 -17.97
C ARG A 136 10.60 -9.39 -16.73
N ILE A 137 10.45 -9.99 -15.55
CA ILE A 137 10.77 -9.35 -14.26
C ILE A 137 12.29 -9.33 -14.07
N SER A 138 12.84 -8.13 -13.90
CA SER A 138 14.28 -7.91 -13.74
C SER A 138 14.59 -6.69 -12.88
N PRO A 139 14.22 -6.69 -11.58
CA PRO A 139 14.43 -5.55 -10.68
C PRO A 139 15.92 -5.23 -10.57
N GLN A 140 16.29 -3.97 -10.78
CA GLN A 140 17.69 -3.52 -10.84
C GLN A 140 18.22 -2.96 -9.51
N TYR A 141 17.34 -2.67 -8.55
CA TYR A 141 17.69 -2.03 -7.28
C TYR A 141 16.70 -2.42 -6.17
N PRO A 142 17.06 -2.22 -4.88
CA PRO A 142 16.27 -2.69 -3.74
C PRO A 142 14.81 -2.21 -3.73
N TYR A 143 14.53 -0.96 -4.12
CA TYR A 143 13.14 -0.49 -4.23
C TYR A 143 12.33 -1.38 -5.18
N ALA A 144 12.82 -1.60 -6.40
CA ALA A 144 12.13 -2.42 -7.40
C ALA A 144 11.89 -3.85 -6.91
N LEU A 145 12.91 -4.46 -6.29
CA LEU A 145 12.82 -5.79 -5.71
C LEU A 145 11.77 -5.86 -4.59
N THR A 146 11.77 -4.88 -3.67
CA THR A 146 10.84 -4.89 -2.54
C THR A 146 9.39 -4.66 -2.98
N LYS A 147 9.15 -3.88 -4.04
CA LYS A 147 7.81 -3.72 -4.64
C LYS A 147 7.33 -5.01 -5.30
N PHE A 148 8.21 -5.68 -6.04
CA PHE A 148 7.90 -6.98 -6.63
C PHE A 148 7.60 -8.04 -5.55
N LEU A 149 8.41 -8.12 -4.48
CA LEU A 149 8.15 -9.06 -3.39
C LEU A 149 6.81 -8.77 -2.69
N GLY A 150 6.45 -7.50 -2.48
CA GLY A 150 5.15 -7.11 -1.96
C GLY A 150 4.00 -7.56 -2.86
N GLU A 151 4.14 -7.40 -4.18
CA GLU A 151 3.17 -7.89 -5.17
C GLU A 151 3.02 -9.42 -5.12
N GLN A 152 4.13 -10.16 -5.04
CA GLN A 152 4.09 -11.62 -4.92
C GLN A 152 3.35 -12.08 -3.65
N LEU A 153 3.52 -11.37 -2.52
CA LEU A 153 2.73 -11.61 -1.31
C LEU A 153 1.24 -11.40 -1.58
N VAL A 154 0.86 -10.29 -2.23
CA VAL A 154 -0.54 -9.96 -2.53
C VAL A 154 -1.19 -11.03 -3.41
N ILE A 155 -0.50 -11.47 -4.46
CA ILE A 155 -0.97 -12.53 -5.37
C ILE A 155 -1.08 -13.87 -4.63
N HIS A 156 -0.09 -14.19 -3.80
CA HIS A 156 -0.09 -15.45 -3.04
C HIS A 156 -1.23 -15.51 -2.03
N TRP A 157 -1.45 -14.43 -1.24
CA TRP A 157 -2.57 -14.34 -0.30
C TRP A 157 -3.92 -14.46 -0.98
N ALA A 158 -4.08 -13.87 -2.17
CA ALA A 158 -5.28 -14.01 -2.97
C ALA A 158 -5.61 -15.49 -3.26
N LYS A 159 -4.60 -16.25 -3.70
CA LYS A 159 -4.75 -17.66 -4.07
C LYS A 159 -4.99 -18.57 -2.85
N VAL A 160 -4.19 -18.40 -1.79
CA VAL A 160 -4.21 -19.34 -0.64
C VAL A 160 -5.40 -19.08 0.28
N TYR A 161 -5.79 -17.83 0.46
CA TYR A 161 -6.83 -17.45 1.43
C TYR A 161 -8.12 -16.97 0.76
N ASN A 162 -8.25 -17.14 -0.56
CA ASN A 162 -9.42 -16.75 -1.35
C ASN A 162 -9.79 -15.26 -1.13
N MET A 163 -8.80 -14.39 -1.09
CA MET A 163 -8.98 -12.96 -0.94
C MET A 163 -9.08 -12.29 -2.31
N PHE A 164 -10.02 -11.35 -2.48
CA PHE A 164 -10.11 -10.57 -3.71
C PHE A 164 -9.08 -9.43 -3.69
N ASN A 165 -7.91 -9.69 -4.25
CA ASN A 165 -6.82 -8.73 -4.33
C ASN A 165 -6.58 -8.28 -5.77
N ILE A 166 -6.26 -6.99 -5.96
CA ILE A 166 -5.89 -6.39 -7.24
C ILE A 166 -4.52 -5.75 -7.08
N SER A 167 -3.59 -6.06 -7.98
CA SER A 167 -2.31 -5.36 -8.12
C SER A 167 -2.40 -4.40 -9.31
N LEU A 168 -1.95 -3.13 -9.14
CA LEU A 168 -2.01 -2.07 -10.14
C LEU A 168 -0.62 -1.45 -10.34
#